data_d796aa6822c0fb3fe5b039e873894256
#
_entry.id   d796aa6822c0fb3fe5b039e873894256
#
_cell.length_a   1.000
_cell.length_b   1.000
_cell.length_c   1.000
_cell.angle_alpha   90.00
_cell.angle_beta   90.00
_cell.angle_gamma   90.00
#
_symmetry.space_group_name_H-M   'P 1'
#
loop_
_entity.id
_entity.type
_entity.pdbx_description
1 polymer ?
#
loop_
_entity_poly.entity_id
_entity_poly.type
_entity_poly.pdbx_seq_one_letter_code
_entity_poly.pdbx_strand_id
1 'polypeptide(L)'
;MLQNIFELEQRSGVKLGLAQKTLLAETGTIEQVLSILTGSEVRVNIVEQRENEKEISRESVILNDADKVLIRAHSKIFVRNIPRKIARQIRQKQLGIGTIITNLHLETFRKIIEVGYDPVNRSVFRRYQIIYKKRVAFEIREELVGV
;
A
#
# COMPACT_ATOMS: atom_id res chain seq x y z
N MET A 1 9.26 0.73 14.83
CA MET A 1 8.64 1.74 13.94
C MET A 1 8.97 3.17 14.32
N LEU A 2 8.80 3.58 15.56
CA LEU A 2 9.12 4.96 15.98
C LEU A 2 10.58 5.33 15.70
N GLN A 3 11.50 4.42 16.01
CA GLN A 3 12.93 4.63 15.74
C GLN A 3 13.20 4.80 14.24
N ASN A 4 12.54 3.98 13.41
CA ASN A 4 12.67 4.07 11.95
C ASN A 4 12.21 5.43 11.41
N ILE A 5 11.14 5.98 11.98
CA ILE A 5 10.62 7.32 11.63
C ILE A 5 11.61 8.41 12.03
N PHE A 6 12.17 8.35 13.24
CA PHE A 6 13.20 9.31 13.68
C PHE A 6 14.44 9.27 12.79
N GLU A 7 14.93 8.10 12.47
CA GLU A 7 16.07 7.93 11.56
C GLU A 7 15.77 8.47 10.16
N LEU A 8 14.55 8.26 9.66
CA LEU A 8 14.11 8.81 8.39
C LEU A 8 14.12 10.33 8.41
N GLU A 9 13.54 10.95 9.43
CA GLU A 9 13.53 12.42 9.58
C GLU A 9 14.95 12.98 9.65
N GLN A 10 15.85 12.33 10.37
CA GLN A 10 17.24 12.77 10.50
C GLN A 10 18.02 12.64 9.20
N ARG A 11 17.90 11.53 8.50
CA ARG A 11 18.62 11.29 7.23
C ARG A 11 18.12 12.17 6.09
N SER A 12 16.81 12.39 6.02
CA SER A 12 16.19 13.15 4.93
C SER A 12 16.15 14.67 5.18
N GLY A 13 16.24 15.09 6.45
CA GLY A 13 16.00 16.47 6.84
C GLY A 13 14.53 16.89 6.77
N VAL A 14 13.63 15.96 6.48
CA VAL A 14 12.19 16.20 6.36
C VAL A 14 11.51 15.88 7.69
N LYS A 15 10.65 16.80 8.16
CA LYS A 15 9.84 16.56 9.34
C LYS A 15 8.46 16.07 8.92
N LEU A 16 8.09 14.89 9.41
CA LEU A 16 6.82 14.26 9.07
C LEU A 16 5.68 14.77 9.94
N GLY A 17 4.53 15.01 9.32
CA GLY A 17 3.29 15.30 10.03
C GLY A 17 2.68 14.04 10.66
N LEU A 18 1.72 14.25 11.55
CA LEU A 18 1.04 13.15 12.25
C LEU A 18 0.37 12.18 11.30
N ALA A 19 -0.31 12.69 10.27
CA ALA A 19 -0.96 11.85 9.26
C ALA A 19 0.04 10.95 8.53
N GLN A 20 1.18 11.51 8.11
CA GLN A 20 2.24 10.74 7.45
C GLN A 20 2.80 9.65 8.36
N LYS A 21 3.08 9.97 9.62
CA LYS A 21 3.57 8.99 10.60
C LYS A 21 2.57 7.86 10.82
N THR A 22 1.29 8.20 10.91
CA THR A 22 0.20 7.22 11.07
C THR A 22 0.13 6.28 9.86
N LEU A 23 0.18 6.83 8.65
CA LEU A 23 0.10 6.04 7.42
C LEU A 23 1.31 5.13 7.22
N LEU A 24 2.51 5.58 7.61
CA LEU A 24 3.72 4.76 7.53
C LEU A 24 3.68 3.56 8.49
N ALA A 25 3.01 3.71 9.61
CA ALA A 25 3.00 2.71 10.69
C ALA A 25 1.79 1.78 10.67
N GLU A 26 0.70 2.15 9.98
CA GLU A 26 -0.52 1.35 10.01
C GLU A 26 -0.34 0.00 9.31
N THR A 27 -1.02 -1.03 9.81
CA THR A 27 -0.98 -2.39 9.27
C THR A 27 -2.36 -2.93 8.89
N GLY A 28 -3.38 -2.08 8.92
CA GLY A 28 -4.74 -2.38 8.51
C GLY A 28 -5.03 -2.03 7.05
N THR A 29 -6.22 -1.53 6.79
CA THR A 29 -6.63 -1.07 5.46
C THR A 29 -6.32 0.40 5.30
N ILE A 30 -5.37 0.74 4.43
CA ILE A 30 -4.92 2.12 4.23
C ILE A 30 -6.06 3.04 3.74
N GLU A 31 -6.96 2.53 2.92
CA GLU A 31 -8.12 3.29 2.45
C GLU A 31 -9.00 3.77 3.60
N GLN A 32 -9.25 2.90 4.58
CA GLN A 32 -10.03 3.26 5.76
C GLN A 32 -9.32 4.34 6.59
N VAL A 33 -8.03 4.18 6.83
CA VAL A 33 -7.24 5.16 7.59
C VAL A 33 -7.20 6.49 6.85
N LEU A 34 -6.98 6.49 5.53
CA LEU A 34 -7.00 7.70 4.71
C LEU A 34 -8.34 8.42 4.77
N SER A 35 -9.45 7.70 4.65
CA SER A 35 -10.77 8.32 4.70
C SER A 35 -11.04 9.01 6.05
N ILE A 36 -10.58 8.41 7.15
CA ILE A 36 -10.68 9.00 8.48
C ILE A 36 -9.79 10.24 8.60
N LEU A 37 -8.53 10.15 8.18
CA LEU A 37 -7.57 11.25 8.28
C LEU A 37 -7.96 12.45 7.42
N THR A 38 -8.53 12.21 6.25
CA THR A 38 -8.92 13.27 5.30
C THR A 38 -10.35 13.75 5.49
N GLY A 39 -11.18 13.00 6.22
CA GLY A 39 -12.62 13.27 6.35
C GLY A 39 -13.38 13.10 5.05
N SER A 40 -12.88 12.30 4.12
CA SER A 40 -13.39 12.14 2.77
C SER A 40 -13.36 10.68 2.33
N GLU A 41 -14.31 10.28 1.52
CA GLU A 41 -14.29 8.99 0.84
C GLU A 41 -13.07 8.92 -0.09
N VAL A 42 -12.44 7.77 -0.14
CA VAL A 42 -11.31 7.49 -1.05
C VAL A 42 -11.64 6.30 -1.94
N ARG A 43 -11.03 6.26 -3.12
CA ARG A 43 -11.18 5.16 -4.06
C ARG A 43 -9.85 4.76 -4.67
N VAL A 44 -9.74 3.49 -5.02
CA VAL A 44 -8.58 2.94 -5.70
C VAL A 44 -8.84 2.89 -7.20
N ASN A 45 -7.88 3.40 -7.98
CA ASN A 45 -7.83 3.21 -9.42
C ASN A 45 -6.64 2.36 -9.78
N ILE A 46 -6.86 1.32 -10.57
CA ILE A 46 -5.80 0.49 -11.12
C ILE A 46 -5.33 1.14 -12.41
N VAL A 47 -4.10 1.65 -12.41
CA VAL A 47 -3.50 2.36 -13.54
C VAL A 47 -2.99 1.40 -14.59
N GLU A 48 -2.28 0.36 -14.16
CA GLU A 48 -1.71 -0.65 -15.02
C GLU A 48 -1.60 -1.97 -14.26
N GLN A 49 -1.82 -3.06 -14.95
CA GLN A 49 -1.63 -4.39 -14.40
C GLN A 49 -1.12 -5.33 -15.49
N ARG A 50 -0.02 -6.01 -15.18
CA ARG A 50 0.62 -7.00 -16.05
C ARG A 50 0.79 -8.30 -15.30
N GLU A 51 0.72 -9.42 -16.03
CA GLU A 51 0.86 -10.75 -15.47
C GLU A 51 1.89 -11.54 -16.26
N ASN A 52 2.75 -12.26 -15.56
CA ASN A 52 3.61 -13.31 -16.11
C ASN A 52 3.31 -14.64 -15.39
N GLU A 53 4.10 -15.68 -15.64
CA GLU A 53 3.86 -17.02 -15.08
C GLU A 53 3.93 -17.06 -13.54
N LYS A 54 4.65 -16.13 -12.90
CA LYS A 54 4.96 -16.16 -11.47
C LYS A 54 4.22 -15.10 -10.67
N GLU A 55 4.01 -13.91 -11.26
CA GLU A 55 3.53 -12.76 -10.54
C GLU A 55 2.61 -11.88 -11.36
N ILE A 56 1.77 -11.12 -10.64
CA ILE A 56 1.02 -10.00 -11.19
C ILE A 56 1.69 -8.73 -10.66
N SER A 57 2.00 -7.80 -11.56
CA SER A 57 2.51 -6.47 -11.23
C SER A 57 1.39 -5.45 -11.41
N ARG A 58 1.16 -4.62 -10.40
CA ARG A 58 0.06 -3.65 -10.40
C ARG A 58 0.57 -2.27 -10.00
N GLU A 59 0.24 -1.29 -10.81
CA GLU A 59 0.31 0.13 -10.45
C GLU A 59 -1.08 0.63 -10.12
N SER A 60 -1.23 1.27 -8.97
CA SER A 60 -2.51 1.83 -8.53
C SER A 60 -2.32 3.18 -7.84
N VAL A 61 -3.41 3.94 -7.78
CA VAL A 61 -3.47 5.20 -7.04
C VAL A 61 -4.70 5.19 -6.16
N ILE A 62 -4.60 5.87 -5.02
CA ILE A 62 -5.74 6.15 -4.15
C ILE A 62 -6.06 7.63 -4.31
N LEU A 63 -7.30 7.91 -4.64
CA LEU A 63 -7.81 9.25 -4.92
C LEU A 63 -8.82 9.65 -3.85
N ASN A 64 -8.87 10.95 -3.53
CA ASN A 64 -9.97 11.51 -2.74
C ASN A 64 -11.18 11.82 -3.62
N ASP A 65 -12.24 12.39 -3.04
CA ASP A 65 -13.47 12.76 -3.74
C ASP A 65 -13.29 13.91 -4.76
N ALA A 66 -12.20 14.68 -4.66
CA ALA A 66 -11.83 15.73 -5.61
C ALA A 66 -10.82 15.24 -6.69
N ASP A 67 -10.68 13.93 -6.86
CA ASP A 67 -9.76 13.28 -7.80
C ASP A 67 -8.27 13.58 -7.56
N LYS A 68 -7.91 14.03 -6.36
CA LYS A 68 -6.52 14.23 -5.97
C LYS A 68 -5.89 12.89 -5.64
N VAL A 69 -4.70 12.62 -6.19
CA VAL A 69 -3.91 11.44 -5.84
C VAL A 69 -3.30 11.65 -4.45
N LEU A 70 -3.65 10.77 -3.52
CA LEU A 70 -3.13 10.75 -2.16
C LEU A 70 -1.95 9.78 -2.02
N ILE A 71 -2.09 8.60 -2.60
CA ILE A 71 -1.10 7.51 -2.54
C ILE A 71 -0.87 6.98 -3.94
N ARG A 72 0.39 6.68 -4.27
CA ARG A 72 0.76 5.78 -5.37
C ARG A 72 1.25 4.48 -4.80
N ALA A 73 0.81 3.37 -5.39
CA ALA A 73 1.24 2.06 -4.97
C ALA A 73 1.73 1.24 -6.16
N HIS A 74 2.83 0.55 -5.93
CA HIS A 74 3.34 -0.51 -6.78
C HIS A 74 3.26 -1.83 -6.02
N SER A 75 2.61 -2.83 -6.61
CA SER A 75 2.39 -4.13 -5.96
C SER A 75 2.87 -5.26 -6.84
N LYS A 76 3.53 -6.23 -6.22
CA LYS A 76 3.83 -7.53 -6.80
C LYS A 76 3.01 -8.58 -6.08
N ILE A 77 2.26 -9.37 -6.81
CA ILE A 77 1.39 -10.40 -6.29
C ILE A 77 1.94 -11.76 -6.73
N PHE A 78 2.34 -12.59 -5.77
CA PHE A 78 2.92 -13.90 -6.04
C PHE A 78 1.78 -14.93 -6.14
N VAL A 79 1.35 -15.22 -7.36
CA VAL A 79 0.14 -15.98 -7.67
C VAL A 79 0.12 -17.36 -7.03
N ARG A 80 1.28 -18.02 -6.92
CA ARG A 80 1.39 -19.34 -6.30
C ARG A 80 1.17 -19.32 -4.78
N ASN A 81 1.28 -18.17 -4.16
CA ASN A 81 1.20 -18.01 -2.71
C ASN A 81 -0.15 -17.45 -2.24
N ILE A 82 -1.12 -17.36 -3.14
CA ILE A 82 -2.46 -16.85 -2.83
C ILE A 82 -3.54 -17.85 -3.27
N PRO A 83 -4.72 -17.84 -2.62
CA PRO A 83 -5.85 -18.63 -3.10
C PRO A 83 -6.33 -18.19 -4.49
N ARG A 84 -6.86 -19.11 -5.27
CA ARG A 84 -7.41 -18.82 -6.61
C ARG A 84 -8.47 -17.71 -6.59
N LYS A 85 -9.31 -17.67 -5.56
CA LYS A 85 -10.35 -16.64 -5.40
C LYS A 85 -9.77 -15.24 -5.28
N ILE A 86 -8.61 -15.09 -4.62
CA ILE A 86 -7.89 -13.82 -4.50
C ILE A 86 -7.33 -13.42 -5.87
N ALA A 87 -6.64 -14.32 -6.55
CA ALA A 87 -6.10 -14.07 -7.89
C ALA A 87 -7.21 -13.65 -8.88
N ARG A 88 -8.36 -14.29 -8.80
CA ARG A 88 -9.53 -13.95 -9.64
C ARG A 88 -10.00 -12.51 -9.40
N GLN A 89 -10.12 -12.11 -8.15
CA GLN A 89 -10.51 -10.74 -7.79
C GLN A 89 -9.47 -9.71 -8.26
N ILE A 90 -8.19 -10.01 -8.12
CA ILE A 90 -7.12 -9.13 -8.58
C ILE A 90 -7.18 -8.96 -10.11
N ARG A 91 -7.43 -10.03 -10.86
CA ARG A 91 -7.53 -9.98 -12.32
C ARG A 91 -8.71 -9.17 -12.83
N GLN A 92 -9.74 -8.96 -12.02
CA GLN A 92 -10.88 -8.09 -12.37
C GLN A 92 -10.51 -6.60 -12.40
N LYS A 93 -9.40 -6.20 -11.80
CA LYS A 93 -8.88 -4.82 -11.79
C LYS A 93 -9.85 -3.77 -11.25
N GLN A 94 -10.64 -4.12 -10.23
CA GLN A 94 -11.66 -3.22 -9.67
C GLN A 94 -11.33 -2.76 -8.27
N LEU A 95 -10.83 -3.66 -7.41
CA LEU A 95 -10.65 -3.40 -5.97
C LEU A 95 -9.18 -3.33 -5.58
N GLY A 96 -8.89 -2.58 -4.52
CA GLY A 96 -7.61 -2.58 -3.85
C GLY A 96 -7.32 -3.92 -3.17
N ILE A 97 -6.05 -4.25 -3.01
CA ILE A 97 -5.61 -5.53 -2.40
C ILE A 97 -6.14 -5.66 -0.97
N GLY A 98 -6.06 -4.61 -0.17
CA GLY A 98 -6.56 -4.63 1.21
C GLY A 98 -8.05 -4.93 1.29
N THR A 99 -8.84 -4.34 0.40
CA THR A 99 -10.28 -4.58 0.31
C THR A 99 -10.58 -6.01 -0.09
N ILE A 100 -9.86 -6.57 -1.06
CA ILE A 100 -10.02 -7.97 -1.48
C ILE A 100 -9.74 -8.92 -0.32
N ILE A 101 -8.63 -8.71 0.38
CA ILE A 101 -8.24 -9.52 1.54
C ILE A 101 -9.32 -9.48 2.62
N THR A 102 -9.82 -8.30 2.95
CA THR A 102 -10.87 -8.11 3.96
C THR A 102 -12.18 -8.76 3.54
N ASN A 103 -12.63 -8.55 2.31
CA ASN A 103 -13.90 -9.08 1.80
C ASN A 103 -13.92 -10.61 1.77
N LEU A 104 -12.78 -11.22 1.47
CA LEU A 104 -12.65 -12.68 1.41
C LEU A 104 -12.15 -13.31 2.72
N HIS A 105 -12.07 -12.50 3.80
CA HIS A 105 -11.66 -12.95 5.14
C HIS A 105 -10.35 -13.74 5.16
N LEU A 106 -9.36 -13.28 4.38
CA LEU A 106 -8.06 -13.93 4.35
C LEU A 106 -7.23 -13.52 5.56
N GLU A 107 -6.77 -14.49 6.33
CA GLU A 107 -5.89 -14.22 7.47
C GLU A 107 -4.47 -13.97 6.97
N THR A 108 -4.00 -12.74 7.16
CA THR A 108 -2.70 -12.30 6.70
C THR A 108 -1.96 -11.52 7.79
N PHE A 109 -0.65 -11.46 7.63
CA PHE A 109 0.23 -10.66 8.47
C PHE A 109 0.98 -9.65 7.60
N ARG A 110 1.00 -8.38 8.02
CA ARG A 110 1.75 -7.33 7.32
C ARG A 110 3.07 -7.07 8.02
N LYS A 111 4.15 -7.14 7.27
CA LYS A 111 5.51 -6.88 7.75
C LYS A 111 6.08 -5.68 7.02
N ILE A 112 6.27 -4.58 7.75
CA ILE A 112 6.90 -3.37 7.20
C ILE A 112 8.40 -3.63 7.08
N ILE A 113 8.93 -3.51 5.87
CA ILE A 113 10.33 -3.77 5.55
C ILE A 113 11.13 -2.48 5.61
N GLU A 114 10.56 -1.38 5.11
CA GLU A 114 11.28 -0.12 4.96
C GLU A 114 10.31 1.06 5.02
N VAL A 115 10.77 2.14 5.63
CA VAL A 115 10.24 3.48 5.45
C VAL A 115 11.36 4.35 4.91
N GLY A 116 11.06 5.20 3.93
CA GLY A 116 12.09 5.97 3.25
C GLY A 116 11.57 7.30 2.70
N TYR A 117 12.50 8.09 2.18
CA TYR A 117 12.22 9.35 1.51
C TYR A 117 12.82 9.32 0.11
N ASP A 118 12.02 9.65 -0.89
CA ASP A 118 12.45 9.79 -2.27
C ASP A 118 12.74 11.28 -2.55
N PRO A 119 14.02 11.68 -2.72
CA PRO A 119 14.37 13.08 -2.93
C PRO A 119 13.96 13.59 -4.32
N VAL A 120 13.79 12.71 -5.30
CA VAL A 120 13.37 13.08 -6.65
C VAL A 120 11.88 13.49 -6.64
N ASN A 121 11.03 12.65 -6.07
CA ASN A 121 9.60 12.91 -5.96
C ASN A 121 9.22 13.74 -4.74
N ARG A 122 10.18 14.00 -3.84
CA ARG A 122 9.96 14.71 -2.56
C ARG A 122 8.82 14.11 -1.75
N SER A 123 8.80 12.79 -1.66
CA SER A 123 7.74 12.05 -0.98
C SER A 123 8.30 11.00 -0.04
N VAL A 124 7.56 10.70 1.01
CA VAL A 124 7.87 9.58 1.88
C VAL A 124 7.16 8.34 1.37
N PHE A 125 7.78 7.19 1.58
CA PHE A 125 7.22 5.91 1.17
C PHE A 125 7.42 4.86 2.24
N ARG A 126 6.64 3.79 2.14
CA ARG A 126 6.88 2.54 2.86
C ARG A 126 6.88 1.38 1.89
N ARG A 127 7.63 0.35 2.24
CA ARG A 127 7.61 -0.93 1.56
C ARG A 127 7.30 -2.02 2.57
N TYR A 128 6.33 -2.86 2.27
CA TYR A 128 5.91 -3.92 3.16
C TYR A 128 5.54 -5.18 2.40
N GLN A 129 5.48 -6.27 3.14
CA GLN A 129 5.05 -7.57 2.65
C GLN A 129 3.74 -7.96 3.34
N ILE A 130 2.86 -8.61 2.60
CA ILE A 130 1.70 -9.30 3.16
C ILE A 130 2.00 -10.79 3.10
N ILE A 131 1.98 -11.43 4.26
CA ILE A 131 2.34 -12.84 4.44
C ILE A 131 1.07 -13.65 4.64
N TYR A 132 0.92 -14.71 3.85
CA TYR A 132 -0.16 -15.65 3.93
C TYR A 132 0.40 -17.07 4.05
N LYS A 133 -0.03 -17.82 5.07
CA LYS A 133 0.46 -19.18 5.34
C LYS A 133 2.00 -19.26 5.32
N LYS A 134 2.65 -18.33 6.02
CA LYS A 134 4.11 -18.23 6.17
C LYS A 134 4.87 -17.92 4.87
N ARG A 135 4.19 -17.54 3.79
CA ARG A 135 4.82 -17.17 2.52
C ARG A 135 4.49 -15.72 2.16
N VAL A 136 5.41 -15.07 1.48
CA VAL A 136 5.15 -13.73 0.94
C VAL A 136 4.14 -13.84 -0.19
N ALA A 137 2.96 -13.30 0.02
CA ALA A 137 1.88 -13.26 -0.97
C ALA A 137 1.93 -11.97 -1.80
N PHE A 138 2.27 -10.85 -1.16
CA PHE A 138 2.33 -9.53 -1.80
C PHE A 138 3.57 -8.78 -1.31
N GLU A 139 4.17 -8.02 -2.22
CA GLU A 139 5.12 -6.96 -1.89
C GLU A 139 4.56 -5.65 -2.39
N ILE A 140 4.47 -4.65 -1.51
CA ILE A 140 3.81 -3.39 -1.83
C ILE A 140 4.72 -2.23 -1.42
N ARG A 141 4.90 -1.28 -2.35
CA ARG A 141 5.50 0.02 -2.08
C ARG A 141 4.41 1.08 -2.22
N GLU A 142 4.20 1.83 -1.17
CA GLU A 142 3.23 2.93 -1.14
C GLU A 142 3.97 4.24 -0.92
N GLU A 143 3.70 5.20 -1.77
CA GLU A 143 4.28 6.53 -1.75
C GLU A 143 3.22 7.56 -1.41
N LEU A 144 3.48 8.35 -0.36
CA LEU A 144 2.56 9.38 0.11
C LEU A 144 2.80 10.66 -0.69
N VAL A 145 1.99 10.88 -1.72
CA VAL A 145 2.18 12.00 -2.64
C VAL A 145 1.23 13.17 -2.39
N GLY A 146 0.14 12.94 -1.69
CA GLY A 146 -0.90 13.95 -1.42
C GLY A 146 -1.30 14.08 0.05
N VAL A 147 -0.52 13.52 0.92
CA VAL A 147 -0.84 13.53 2.37
C VAL A 147 0.31 14.13 3.16
#